data_3d921e9ff0802075dbf338597ab7a458
#
_entry.id   3d921e9ff0802075dbf338597ab7a458
#
_cell.length_a   1.000
_cell.length_b   1.000
_cell.length_c   1.000
_cell.angle_alpha   90.00
_cell.angle_beta   90.00
_cell.angle_gamma   90.00
#
_symmetry.space_group_name_H-M   'P 1'
#
loop_
_entity.id
_entity.type
_entity.pdbx_description
1 polymer ?
#
loop_
_entity_poly.entity_id
_entity_poly.type
_entity_poly.pdbx_seq_one_letter_code
_entity_poly.pdbx_strand_id
1 'polypeptide(L)'
;MFENLSDPLLVARNIKLYTGTGNPELARKVADILHLELQGLLLEKFANGEIYARFDESVRGDEVFFIQSLAGVNVNDLVMETLIVADAAKRASANSFTVVIPHYAYARQDRKAAAREPITARLIANLLENAGVDRVITLDLHQGQIQGFFDIPVSHLTALYLLGDYFKNKPFDWENTVVVSPDMGRAKAAKKLSDYLDCGLAIAHKSRPRHNESAVMGIIGDIKGKTCIVNDDMIDTAGTLCASVVKLKEMGAGDIYVCATHGIFSGPAIERLNNAPIEECVVTDAIPCAAANKEGSKIKTITIANEIAEAIYAVYTDRPVSDIFGGDFNL
;
A
#
# COMPACT_ATOMS: atom_id res chain seq x y z
N MET A 1 -22.52 6.12 -6.45
CA MET A 1 -22.40 5.89 -5.00
C MET A 1 -22.31 7.20 -4.20
N PHE A 2 -21.72 8.25 -4.75
CA PHE A 2 -21.52 9.55 -4.06
C PHE A 2 -22.62 10.60 -4.32
N GLU A 3 -23.73 10.24 -4.97
CA GLU A 3 -24.82 11.18 -5.30
C GLU A 3 -25.64 11.70 -4.09
N ASN A 4 -25.40 11.17 -2.89
CA ASN A 4 -26.16 11.51 -1.68
C ASN A 4 -25.33 12.13 -0.53
N LEU A 5 -24.25 12.86 -0.83
CA LEU A 5 -23.53 13.64 0.19
C LEU A 5 -24.37 14.80 0.79
N SER A 6 -25.60 14.98 0.33
CA SER A 6 -26.63 15.84 0.95
C SER A 6 -27.44 15.14 2.04
N ASP A 7 -27.01 13.95 2.51
CA ASP A 7 -27.67 13.24 3.61
C ASP A 7 -27.61 14.11 4.88
N PRO A 8 -28.76 14.40 5.54
CA PRO A 8 -28.81 15.19 6.77
C PRO A 8 -27.96 14.63 7.91
N LEU A 9 -27.61 13.33 7.91
CA LEU A 9 -26.67 12.73 8.87
C LEU A 9 -25.23 13.19 8.64
N LEU A 10 -24.86 13.58 7.41
CA LEU A 10 -23.57 14.16 7.07
C LEU A 10 -23.42 15.59 7.62
N VAL A 11 -24.52 16.30 7.81
CA VAL A 11 -24.54 17.67 8.36
C VAL A 11 -24.43 17.65 9.89
N ALA A 12 -24.72 16.52 10.56
CA ALA A 12 -24.70 16.40 12.01
C ALA A 12 -23.30 16.11 12.60
N ARG A 13 -22.38 15.60 11.80
CA ARG A 13 -20.98 15.35 12.16
C ARG A 13 -20.10 16.09 11.16
N ASN A 14 -19.21 16.95 11.63
CA ASN A 14 -18.27 17.62 10.72
C ASN A 14 -17.12 16.67 10.39
N ILE A 15 -17.04 16.22 9.15
CA ILE A 15 -15.85 15.53 8.64
C ILE A 15 -14.82 16.56 8.20
N LYS A 16 -13.58 16.39 8.64
CA LYS A 16 -12.45 17.21 8.20
C LYS A 16 -11.34 16.33 7.66
N LEU A 17 -10.92 16.61 6.44
CA LEU A 17 -9.89 15.85 5.75
C LEU A 17 -8.59 16.66 5.68
N TYR A 18 -7.50 16.06 6.13
CA TYR A 18 -6.16 16.66 6.16
C TYR A 18 -5.15 15.75 5.47
N THR A 19 -4.03 16.33 5.07
CA THR A 19 -2.88 15.59 4.52
C THR A 19 -1.59 15.99 5.20
N GLY A 20 -0.70 15.00 5.39
CA GLY A 20 0.68 15.26 5.68
C GLY A 20 1.52 15.44 4.42
N THR A 21 2.85 15.46 4.59
CA THR A 21 3.78 15.73 3.48
C THR A 21 4.10 14.51 2.62
N GLY A 22 3.70 13.29 3.08
CA GLY A 22 4.10 12.03 2.43
C GLY A 22 3.43 11.76 1.09
N ASN A 23 2.14 12.18 0.90
CA ASN A 23 1.43 12.01 -0.37
C ASN A 23 0.24 12.97 -0.54
N PRO A 24 0.48 14.27 -0.64
CA PRO A 24 -0.60 15.26 -0.76
C PRO A 24 -1.38 15.15 -2.09
N GLU A 25 -0.80 14.56 -3.12
CA GLU A 25 -1.48 14.36 -4.40
C GLU A 25 -2.60 13.32 -4.28
N LEU A 26 -2.32 12.18 -3.62
CA LEU A 26 -3.34 11.18 -3.34
C LEU A 26 -4.47 11.76 -2.47
N ALA A 27 -4.10 12.53 -1.44
CA ALA A 27 -5.09 13.17 -0.58
C ALA A 27 -6.03 14.13 -1.33
N ARG A 28 -5.51 14.89 -2.31
CA ARG A 28 -6.34 15.73 -3.18
C ARG A 28 -7.31 14.89 -4.02
N LYS A 29 -6.83 13.81 -4.65
CA LYS A 29 -7.71 12.90 -5.42
C LYS A 29 -8.83 12.33 -4.53
N VAL A 30 -8.51 11.93 -3.31
CA VAL A 30 -9.51 11.44 -2.34
C VAL A 30 -10.51 12.53 -1.97
N ALA A 31 -10.03 13.76 -1.72
CA ALA A 31 -10.88 14.91 -1.42
C ALA A 31 -11.85 15.22 -2.57
N ASP A 32 -11.36 15.20 -3.82
CA ASP A 32 -12.17 15.44 -5.01
C ASP A 32 -13.29 14.39 -5.15
N ILE A 33 -12.98 13.11 -4.91
CA ILE A 33 -13.96 12.01 -4.97
C ILE A 33 -15.02 12.15 -3.87
N LEU A 34 -14.61 12.55 -2.68
CA LEU A 34 -15.52 12.78 -1.54
C LEU A 34 -16.26 14.11 -1.61
N HIS A 35 -15.95 14.96 -2.58
CA HIS A 35 -16.45 16.33 -2.68
C HIS A 35 -16.19 17.14 -1.40
N LEU A 36 -15.01 16.92 -0.79
CA LEU A 36 -14.52 17.62 0.39
C LEU A 36 -13.35 18.53 0.03
N GLU A 37 -13.13 19.57 0.82
CA GLU A 37 -11.92 20.37 0.74
C GLU A 37 -10.87 19.82 1.70
N LEU A 38 -9.60 19.77 1.26
CA LEU A 38 -8.49 19.54 2.16
C LEU A 38 -8.34 20.77 3.06
N GLN A 39 -8.39 20.55 4.36
CA GLN A 39 -8.30 21.60 5.35
C GLN A 39 -6.87 22.06 5.57
N GLY A 40 -6.70 23.30 5.99
CA GLY A 40 -5.40 23.88 6.27
C GLY A 40 -4.72 23.26 7.50
N LEU A 41 -3.51 22.76 7.30
CA LEU A 41 -2.63 22.22 8.33
C LEU A 41 -1.20 22.75 8.07
N LEU A 42 -0.73 23.58 8.97
CA LEU A 42 0.66 24.04 8.94
C LEU A 42 1.56 22.90 9.42
N LEU A 43 2.44 22.44 8.54
CA LEU A 43 3.51 21.49 8.84
C LEU A 43 4.84 22.12 8.44
N GLU A 44 5.69 22.38 9.41
CA GLU A 44 6.98 23.01 9.22
C GLU A 44 8.08 22.21 9.93
N LYS A 45 9.30 22.37 9.46
CA LYS A 45 10.47 21.81 10.10
C LYS A 45 11.39 22.96 10.54
N PHE A 46 11.66 23.03 11.83
CA PHE A 46 12.59 24.02 12.37
C PHE A 46 14.03 23.75 11.89
N ALA A 47 14.90 24.75 12.00
CA ALA A 47 16.28 24.66 11.57
C ALA A 47 17.07 23.53 12.29
N ASN A 48 16.67 23.16 13.50
CA ASN A 48 17.23 22.04 14.27
C ASN A 48 16.65 20.67 13.88
N GLY A 49 15.68 20.65 12.92
CA GLY A 49 15.06 19.42 12.42
C GLY A 49 13.79 19.00 13.14
N GLU A 50 13.36 19.68 14.19
CA GLU A 50 12.08 19.40 14.87
C GLU A 50 10.89 19.77 14.00
N ILE A 51 9.83 18.97 14.05
CA ILE A 51 8.61 19.17 13.30
C ILE A 51 7.59 19.93 14.15
N TYR A 52 6.96 20.92 13.54
CA TYR A 52 5.87 21.68 14.12
C TYR A 52 4.60 21.48 13.30
N ALA A 53 3.47 21.24 14.00
CA ALA A 53 2.16 21.12 13.36
C ALA A 53 1.12 22.03 14.05
N ARG A 54 0.22 22.62 13.24
CA ARG A 54 -0.90 23.40 13.73
C ARG A 54 -2.06 23.36 12.74
N PHE A 55 -3.24 23.00 13.22
CA PHE A 55 -4.48 23.17 12.45
C PHE A 55 -4.79 24.65 12.26
N ASP A 56 -5.17 25.06 11.04
CA ASP A 56 -5.51 26.45 10.77
C ASP A 56 -6.87 26.84 11.38
N GLU A 57 -7.76 25.84 11.49
CA GLU A 57 -9.08 25.99 12.10
C GLU A 57 -9.29 25.06 13.29
N SER A 58 -10.34 25.33 14.08
CA SER A 58 -10.73 24.43 15.17
C SER A 58 -11.16 23.07 14.63
N VAL A 59 -10.67 22.01 15.27
CA VAL A 59 -11.12 20.61 15.03
C VAL A 59 -11.97 20.08 16.19
N ARG A 60 -12.42 20.96 17.09
CA ARG A 60 -13.21 20.58 18.27
C ARG A 60 -14.53 19.93 17.89
N GLY A 61 -14.71 18.66 18.28
CA GLY A 61 -15.93 17.90 18.02
C GLY A 61 -16.03 17.34 16.60
N ASP A 62 -15.03 17.60 15.74
CA ASP A 62 -15.00 17.12 14.37
C ASP A 62 -14.44 15.69 14.29
N GLU A 63 -14.82 14.97 13.24
CA GLU A 63 -14.20 13.72 12.84
C GLU A 63 -13.07 14.00 11.86
N VAL A 64 -11.85 13.79 12.32
CA VAL A 64 -10.63 14.13 11.58
C VAL A 64 -10.09 12.91 10.88
N PHE A 65 -9.92 13.01 9.55
CA PHE A 65 -9.21 12.03 8.72
C PHE A 65 -7.89 12.66 8.25
N PHE A 66 -6.78 11.97 8.51
CA PHE A 66 -5.45 12.43 8.15
C PHE A 66 -4.77 11.43 7.23
N ILE A 67 -4.50 11.82 5.98
CA ILE A 67 -3.88 10.94 4.97
C ILE A 67 -2.37 11.16 4.96
N GLN A 68 -1.61 10.09 5.23
CA GLN A 68 -0.15 10.13 5.27
C GLN A 68 0.48 8.81 4.82
N SER A 69 1.16 8.79 3.69
CA SER A 69 1.96 7.63 3.27
C SER A 69 3.30 7.62 3.99
N LEU A 70 3.61 6.53 4.70
CA LEU A 70 4.83 6.43 5.51
C LEU A 70 5.94 5.72 4.72
N ALA A 71 6.47 6.36 3.69
CA ALA A 71 7.48 5.77 2.81
C ALA A 71 8.53 6.79 2.34
N GLY A 72 9.63 6.27 1.77
CA GLY A 72 10.70 7.07 1.20
C GLY A 72 11.82 7.38 2.18
N VAL A 73 12.74 8.24 1.75
CA VAL A 73 13.96 8.57 2.52
C VAL A 73 13.68 9.31 3.83
N ASN A 74 12.52 9.97 3.92
CA ASN A 74 12.09 10.74 5.08
C ASN A 74 11.08 9.98 5.96
N VAL A 75 11.04 8.65 5.88
CA VAL A 75 10.04 7.82 6.57
C VAL A 75 9.93 8.14 8.07
N ASN A 76 11.04 8.42 8.75
CA ASN A 76 11.02 8.74 10.18
C ASN A 76 10.37 10.09 10.46
N ASP A 77 10.60 11.09 9.60
CA ASP A 77 9.94 12.40 9.71
C ASP A 77 8.43 12.25 9.47
N LEU A 78 8.01 11.45 8.48
CA LEU A 78 6.59 11.19 8.20
C LEU A 78 5.87 10.49 9.36
N VAL A 79 6.55 9.56 10.03
CA VAL A 79 6.03 8.95 11.26
C VAL A 79 5.88 10.02 12.34
N MET A 80 6.91 10.85 12.55
CA MET A 80 6.87 11.91 13.56
C MET A 80 5.80 12.97 13.25
N GLU A 81 5.63 13.39 11.98
CA GLU A 81 4.52 14.25 11.56
C GLU A 81 3.17 13.67 12.01
N THR A 82 2.96 12.38 11.71
CA THR A 82 1.70 11.70 12.06
C THR A 82 1.44 11.72 13.56
N LEU A 83 2.45 11.44 14.37
CA LEU A 83 2.33 11.44 15.84
C LEU A 83 2.02 12.84 16.38
N ILE A 84 2.70 13.87 15.88
CA ILE A 84 2.52 15.26 16.32
C ILE A 84 1.12 15.77 15.93
N VAL A 85 0.66 15.45 14.71
CA VAL A 85 -0.68 15.83 14.23
C VAL A 85 -1.77 15.13 15.06
N ALA A 86 -1.60 13.83 15.38
CA ALA A 86 -2.53 13.10 16.22
C ALA A 86 -2.63 13.70 17.64
N ASP A 87 -1.48 14.02 18.28
CA ASP A 87 -1.46 14.68 19.57
C ASP A 87 -2.11 16.07 19.54
N ALA A 88 -1.88 16.83 18.46
CA ALA A 88 -2.53 18.14 18.26
C ALA A 88 -4.05 18.02 18.13
N ALA A 89 -4.57 17.04 17.36
CA ALA A 89 -5.98 16.77 17.22
C ALA A 89 -6.64 16.39 18.56
N LYS A 90 -6.00 15.48 19.31
CA LYS A 90 -6.42 15.05 20.63
C LYS A 90 -6.51 16.22 21.60
N ARG A 91 -5.47 17.07 21.67
CA ARG A 91 -5.45 18.26 22.54
C ARG A 91 -6.43 19.34 22.09
N ALA A 92 -6.75 19.43 20.82
CA ALA A 92 -7.76 20.33 20.28
C ALA A 92 -9.19 19.79 20.48
N SER A 93 -9.36 18.61 21.10
CA SER A 93 -10.64 17.96 21.37
C SER A 93 -11.40 17.58 20.09
N ALA A 94 -10.70 17.05 19.07
CA ALA A 94 -11.35 16.33 17.98
C ALA A 94 -12.23 15.20 18.56
N ASN A 95 -13.35 14.90 17.92
CA ASN A 95 -14.22 13.80 18.33
C ASN A 95 -13.55 12.44 18.07
N SER A 96 -12.92 12.31 16.93
CA SER A 96 -12.10 11.15 16.56
C SER A 96 -10.96 11.57 15.64
N PHE A 97 -9.87 10.79 15.66
CA PHE A 97 -8.75 10.95 14.73
C PHE A 97 -8.45 9.61 14.03
N THR A 98 -8.86 9.52 12.76
CA THR A 98 -8.58 8.39 11.89
C THR A 98 -7.37 8.70 11.04
N VAL A 99 -6.31 7.90 11.16
CA VAL A 99 -5.17 8.00 10.26
C VAL A 99 -5.33 7.05 9.09
N VAL A 100 -5.19 7.60 7.88
CA VAL A 100 -5.17 6.82 6.62
C VAL A 100 -3.72 6.69 6.19
N ILE A 101 -3.18 5.49 6.32
CA ILE A 101 -1.79 5.16 6.02
C ILE A 101 -1.75 4.20 4.82
N PRO A 102 -1.74 4.71 3.57
CA PRO A 102 -1.71 3.85 2.38
C PRO A 102 -0.52 2.89 2.40
N HIS A 103 0.65 3.34 2.86
CA HIS A 103 1.80 2.48 3.12
C HIS A 103 2.25 2.61 4.58
N TYR A 104 2.23 1.49 5.29
CA TYR A 104 2.62 1.41 6.71
C TYR A 104 4.13 1.21 6.86
N ALA A 105 4.77 2.16 7.52
CA ALA A 105 6.21 2.09 7.78
C ALA A 105 6.59 0.90 8.66
N TYR A 106 7.81 0.37 8.46
CA TYR A 106 8.37 -0.74 9.24
C TYR A 106 7.56 -2.05 9.18
N ALA A 107 6.60 -2.20 8.26
CA ALA A 107 5.78 -3.41 8.11
C ALA A 107 6.62 -4.70 7.93
N ARG A 108 7.83 -4.60 7.37
CA ARG A 108 8.76 -5.74 7.19
C ARG A 108 9.47 -6.18 8.49
N GLN A 109 9.32 -5.42 9.59
CA GLN A 109 9.85 -5.73 10.91
C GLN A 109 8.72 -6.17 11.85
N ASP A 110 7.89 -7.10 11.38
CA ASP A 110 6.71 -7.65 12.04
C ASP A 110 7.04 -8.79 13.02
N ARG A 111 8.25 -9.32 12.94
CA ARG A 111 8.74 -10.42 13.78
C ARG A 111 10.25 -10.34 13.94
N LYS A 112 10.76 -11.04 14.94
CA LYS A 112 12.21 -11.24 15.09
C LYS A 112 12.69 -12.29 14.09
N ALA A 113 13.57 -11.91 13.17
CA ALA A 113 14.28 -12.82 12.27
C ALA A 113 15.55 -13.40 12.94
N ALA A 114 16.13 -12.66 13.90
CA ALA A 114 17.27 -13.08 14.69
C ALA A 114 17.08 -12.73 16.19
N ALA A 115 17.97 -13.26 17.03
CA ALA A 115 17.96 -12.92 18.45
C ALA A 115 18.26 -11.42 18.66
N ARG A 116 17.60 -10.80 19.65
CA ARG A 116 17.80 -9.40 20.08
C ARG A 116 17.29 -8.35 19.10
N GLU A 117 16.53 -8.72 18.08
CA GLU A 117 15.86 -7.79 17.17
C GLU A 117 14.59 -7.22 17.81
N PRO A 118 14.20 -5.99 17.42
CA PRO A 118 12.91 -5.43 17.78
C PRO A 118 11.78 -6.03 16.94
N ILE A 119 10.54 -5.72 17.29
CA ILE A 119 9.34 -5.83 16.44
C ILE A 119 8.87 -4.40 16.20
N THR A 120 9.49 -3.72 15.22
CA THR A 120 9.28 -2.28 15.03
C THR A 120 7.89 -1.97 14.50
N ALA A 121 7.26 -2.88 13.74
CA ALA A 121 5.88 -2.71 13.33
C ALA A 121 4.93 -2.56 14.53
N ARG A 122 5.13 -3.34 15.61
CA ARG A 122 4.37 -3.18 16.87
C ARG A 122 4.71 -1.89 17.60
N LEU A 123 5.99 -1.47 17.60
CA LEU A 123 6.41 -0.21 18.20
C LEU A 123 5.67 0.98 17.55
N ILE A 124 5.60 1.02 16.22
CA ILE A 124 4.88 2.09 15.49
C ILE A 124 3.39 2.07 15.84
N ALA A 125 2.75 0.89 15.90
CA ALA A 125 1.35 0.78 16.31
C ALA A 125 1.12 1.40 17.70
N ASN A 126 1.94 1.03 18.68
CA ASN A 126 1.86 1.58 20.04
C ASN A 126 2.06 3.10 20.08
N LEU A 127 2.97 3.64 19.26
CA LEU A 127 3.21 5.09 19.20
C LEU A 127 2.00 5.83 18.63
N LEU A 128 1.37 5.31 17.58
CA LEU A 128 0.17 5.89 16.98
C LEU A 128 -1.00 5.93 17.99
N GLU A 129 -1.27 4.82 18.67
CA GLU A 129 -2.29 4.73 19.72
C GLU A 129 -2.06 5.72 20.86
N ASN A 130 -0.82 5.76 21.39
CA ASN A 130 -0.47 6.66 22.48
C ASN A 130 -0.57 8.14 22.06
N ALA A 131 -0.28 8.46 20.80
CA ALA A 131 -0.42 9.81 20.27
C ALA A 131 -1.88 10.26 20.16
N GLY A 132 -2.84 9.32 20.15
CA GLY A 132 -4.26 9.64 20.12
C GLY A 132 -4.97 9.27 18.82
N VAL A 133 -4.41 8.32 18.06
CA VAL A 133 -5.11 7.72 16.92
C VAL A 133 -6.21 6.80 17.44
N ASP A 134 -7.44 6.97 16.94
CA ASP A 134 -8.61 6.17 17.31
C ASP A 134 -8.88 5.04 16.32
N ARG A 135 -8.41 5.17 15.07
CA ARG A 135 -8.58 4.19 14.00
C ARG A 135 -7.49 4.31 12.96
N VAL A 136 -7.13 3.19 12.34
CA VAL A 136 -6.20 3.13 11.21
C VAL A 136 -6.93 2.59 9.97
N ILE A 137 -6.77 3.26 8.83
CA ILE A 137 -7.09 2.72 7.50
C ILE A 137 -5.76 2.49 6.78
N THR A 138 -5.49 1.31 6.30
CA THR A 138 -4.22 0.97 5.63
C THR A 138 -4.44 0.00 4.48
N LEU A 139 -3.44 -0.15 3.61
CA LEU A 139 -3.54 -0.94 2.40
C LEU A 139 -2.42 -1.99 2.35
N ASP A 140 -2.76 -3.24 2.01
CA ASP A 140 -1.85 -4.37 1.79
C ASP A 140 -0.64 -4.39 2.73
N LEU A 141 -0.89 -4.59 4.01
CA LEU A 141 0.16 -4.79 5.01
C LEU A 141 1.06 -5.95 4.60
N HIS A 142 2.38 -5.83 4.82
CA HIS A 142 3.35 -6.88 4.50
C HIS A 142 2.93 -8.25 5.06
N GLN A 143 2.33 -8.25 6.25
CA GLN A 143 1.68 -9.40 6.86
C GLN A 143 0.35 -8.96 7.46
N GLY A 144 -0.74 -9.65 7.12
CA GLY A 144 -2.08 -9.31 7.62
C GLY A 144 -2.19 -9.35 9.15
N GLN A 145 -1.35 -10.12 9.83
CA GLN A 145 -1.29 -10.22 11.29
C GLN A 145 -0.87 -8.92 11.98
N ILE A 146 -0.28 -7.95 11.24
CA ILE A 146 0.08 -6.63 11.79
C ILE A 146 -1.17 -5.90 12.31
N GLN A 147 -2.36 -6.18 11.77
CA GLN A 147 -3.63 -5.68 12.32
C GLN A 147 -3.78 -6.01 13.80
N GLY A 148 -3.32 -7.17 14.25
CA GLY A 148 -3.35 -7.60 15.64
C GLY A 148 -2.29 -6.92 16.54
N PHE A 149 -1.48 -6.01 15.99
CA PHE A 149 -0.57 -5.19 16.79
C PHE A 149 -1.25 -3.93 17.33
N PHE A 150 -2.43 -3.62 16.84
CA PHE A 150 -3.24 -2.49 17.28
C PHE A 150 -4.30 -2.96 18.27
N ASP A 151 -4.53 -2.17 19.31
CA ASP A 151 -5.65 -2.30 20.23
C ASP A 151 -6.85 -1.45 19.79
N ILE A 152 -6.67 -0.62 18.74
CA ILE A 152 -7.70 0.17 18.06
C ILE A 152 -8.15 -0.48 16.75
N PRO A 153 -9.31 -0.13 16.20
CA PRO A 153 -9.79 -0.68 14.93
C PRO A 153 -8.84 -0.39 13.76
N VAL A 154 -8.59 -1.41 12.94
CA VAL A 154 -7.82 -1.31 11.71
C VAL A 154 -8.67 -1.75 10.53
N SER A 155 -8.87 -0.85 9.57
CA SER A 155 -9.47 -1.18 8.28
C SER A 155 -8.33 -1.51 7.29
N HIS A 156 -8.13 -2.80 7.03
CA HIS A 156 -7.08 -3.29 6.14
C HIS A 156 -7.66 -3.50 4.74
N LEU A 157 -7.32 -2.60 3.82
CA LEU A 157 -7.75 -2.62 2.42
C LEU A 157 -6.78 -3.44 1.56
N THR A 158 -7.20 -3.76 0.34
CA THR A 158 -6.33 -4.39 -0.67
C THR A 158 -6.46 -3.74 -2.04
N ALA A 159 -5.34 -3.58 -2.75
CA ALA A 159 -5.30 -3.16 -4.15
C ALA A 159 -5.30 -4.35 -5.13
N LEU A 160 -5.41 -5.58 -4.63
CA LEU A 160 -5.28 -6.79 -5.45
C LEU A 160 -6.29 -6.79 -6.62
N TYR A 161 -7.53 -6.43 -6.35
CA TYR A 161 -8.59 -6.41 -7.37
C TYR A 161 -8.40 -5.24 -8.35
N LEU A 162 -7.97 -4.07 -7.87
CA LEU A 162 -7.63 -2.93 -8.72
C LEU A 162 -6.47 -3.27 -9.68
N LEU A 163 -5.43 -3.93 -9.20
CA LEU A 163 -4.33 -4.46 -10.02
C LEU A 163 -4.85 -5.51 -11.00
N GLY A 164 -5.75 -6.38 -10.56
CA GLY A 164 -6.40 -7.37 -11.41
C GLY A 164 -7.19 -6.73 -12.55
N ASP A 165 -8.00 -5.72 -12.26
CA ASP A 165 -8.78 -4.99 -13.26
C ASP A 165 -7.91 -4.28 -14.28
N TYR A 166 -6.76 -3.74 -13.84
CA TYR A 166 -5.77 -3.20 -14.76
C TYR A 166 -5.33 -4.23 -15.81
N PHE A 167 -5.04 -5.46 -15.38
CA PHE A 167 -4.63 -6.53 -16.29
C PHE A 167 -5.78 -7.09 -17.12
N LYS A 168 -7.01 -7.16 -16.59
CA LYS A 168 -8.19 -7.58 -17.36
C LYS A 168 -8.44 -6.71 -18.60
N ASN A 169 -8.04 -5.44 -18.56
CA ASN A 169 -8.14 -4.53 -19.69
C ASN A 169 -7.00 -4.71 -20.73
N LYS A 170 -6.05 -5.62 -20.51
CA LYS A 170 -5.00 -5.95 -21.46
C LYS A 170 -5.46 -7.09 -22.40
N PRO A 171 -5.02 -7.09 -23.68
CA PRO A 171 -5.39 -8.13 -24.63
C PRO A 171 -4.57 -9.42 -24.41
N PHE A 172 -4.64 -9.99 -23.21
CA PHE A 172 -3.94 -11.22 -22.87
C PHE A 172 -4.72 -12.46 -23.31
N ASP A 173 -4.00 -13.49 -23.71
CA ASP A 173 -4.52 -14.84 -23.80
C ASP A 173 -4.50 -15.47 -22.40
N TRP A 174 -5.65 -15.47 -21.73
CA TRP A 174 -5.75 -15.89 -20.33
C TRP A 174 -5.49 -17.39 -20.13
N GLU A 175 -5.72 -18.25 -21.13
CA GLU A 175 -5.38 -19.67 -21.10
C GLU A 175 -3.84 -19.86 -21.07
N ASN A 176 -3.10 -18.95 -21.72
CA ASN A 176 -1.66 -18.91 -21.76
C ASN A 176 -1.05 -17.82 -20.85
N THR A 177 -1.80 -17.39 -19.84
CA THR A 177 -1.33 -16.45 -18.81
C THR A 177 -1.21 -17.13 -17.47
N VAL A 178 -0.24 -16.73 -16.65
CA VAL A 178 0.01 -17.27 -15.32
C VAL A 178 0.40 -16.17 -14.35
N VAL A 179 -0.23 -16.14 -13.18
CA VAL A 179 0.24 -15.31 -12.06
C VAL A 179 1.39 -16.03 -11.37
N VAL A 180 2.48 -15.33 -11.13
CA VAL A 180 3.68 -15.87 -10.50
C VAL A 180 3.85 -15.25 -9.12
N SER A 181 3.87 -16.08 -8.08
CA SER A 181 4.31 -15.67 -6.75
C SER A 181 5.83 -15.63 -6.69
N PRO A 182 6.47 -14.54 -6.25
CA PRO A 182 7.94 -14.43 -6.17
C PRO A 182 8.54 -15.33 -5.08
N ASP A 183 7.75 -15.79 -4.12
CA ASP A 183 8.14 -16.72 -3.06
C ASP A 183 6.94 -17.45 -2.46
N MET A 184 7.19 -18.37 -1.52
CA MET A 184 6.13 -19.12 -0.85
C MET A 184 5.25 -18.25 0.08
N GLY A 185 5.78 -17.15 0.60
CA GLY A 185 5.06 -16.26 1.51
C GLY A 185 3.92 -15.50 0.82
N ARG A 186 4.07 -15.22 -0.48
CA ARG A 186 3.07 -14.51 -1.30
C ARG A 186 2.15 -15.43 -2.09
N ALA A 187 2.31 -16.76 -1.97
CA ALA A 187 1.54 -17.74 -2.75
C ALA A 187 0.02 -17.57 -2.59
N LYS A 188 -0.46 -17.21 -1.39
CA LYS A 188 -1.90 -17.00 -1.14
C LYS A 188 -2.45 -15.80 -1.90
N ALA A 189 -1.74 -14.67 -1.90
CA ALA A 189 -2.15 -13.48 -2.64
C ALA A 189 -2.09 -13.70 -4.16
N ALA A 190 -1.02 -14.35 -4.65
CA ALA A 190 -0.90 -14.70 -6.06
C ALA A 190 -2.02 -15.68 -6.50
N LYS A 191 -2.42 -16.63 -5.64
CA LYS A 191 -3.55 -17.52 -5.92
C LYS A 191 -4.85 -16.75 -6.06
N LYS A 192 -5.14 -15.79 -5.16
CA LYS A 192 -6.33 -14.95 -5.27
C LYS A 192 -6.36 -14.13 -6.55
N LEU A 193 -5.21 -13.55 -6.92
CA LEU A 193 -5.11 -12.80 -8.17
C LEU A 193 -5.32 -13.73 -9.38
N SER A 194 -4.76 -14.96 -9.37
CA SER A 194 -4.96 -15.92 -10.45
C SER A 194 -6.41 -16.35 -10.58
N ASP A 195 -7.11 -16.56 -9.44
CA ASP A 195 -8.54 -16.88 -9.42
C ASP A 195 -9.38 -15.71 -9.94
N TYR A 196 -9.04 -14.48 -9.55
CA TYR A 196 -9.73 -13.28 -10.03
C TYR A 196 -9.55 -13.04 -11.53
N LEU A 197 -8.38 -13.40 -12.08
CA LEU A 197 -8.05 -13.28 -13.50
C LEU A 197 -8.45 -14.51 -14.32
N ASP A 198 -8.94 -15.57 -13.67
CA ASP A 198 -9.24 -16.87 -14.29
C ASP A 198 -8.06 -17.41 -15.11
N CYS A 199 -6.87 -17.46 -14.52
CA CYS A 199 -5.64 -17.88 -15.18
C CYS A 199 -4.79 -18.81 -14.30
N GLY A 200 -3.66 -19.30 -14.84
CA GLY A 200 -2.76 -20.22 -14.15
C GLY A 200 -2.04 -19.58 -12.96
N LEU A 201 -1.49 -20.42 -12.07
CA LEU A 201 -0.64 -20.03 -10.95
C LEU A 201 0.70 -20.74 -11.03
N ALA A 202 1.78 -20.00 -10.78
CA ALA A 202 3.09 -20.56 -10.53
C ALA A 202 3.71 -19.93 -9.28
N ILE A 203 4.59 -20.68 -8.60
CA ILE A 203 5.24 -20.23 -7.37
C ILE A 203 6.74 -20.40 -7.52
N ALA A 204 7.48 -19.31 -7.41
CA ALA A 204 8.92 -19.33 -7.32
C ALA A 204 9.36 -19.73 -5.92
N HIS A 205 10.34 -20.62 -5.81
CA HIS A 205 10.92 -20.99 -4.55
C HIS A 205 12.44 -21.08 -4.64
N LYS A 206 13.13 -20.71 -3.56
CA LYS A 206 14.57 -20.87 -3.44
C LYS A 206 14.87 -22.22 -2.81
N SER A 207 15.50 -23.12 -3.55
CA SER A 207 16.01 -24.38 -3.03
C SER A 207 17.53 -24.29 -2.83
N ARG A 208 18.01 -24.77 -1.69
CA ARG A 208 19.43 -25.02 -1.47
C ARG A 208 19.64 -26.53 -1.48
N PRO A 209 20.14 -27.12 -2.57
CA PRO A 209 20.29 -28.58 -2.68
C PRO A 209 21.26 -29.15 -1.61
N ARG A 210 22.28 -28.36 -1.19
CA ARG A 210 23.23 -28.72 -0.14
C ARG A 210 23.71 -27.51 0.67
N HIS A 211 24.29 -27.79 1.84
CA HIS A 211 24.99 -26.79 2.65
C HIS A 211 26.19 -26.26 1.86
N ASN A 212 26.29 -24.92 1.69
CA ASN A 212 27.29 -24.19 0.89
C ASN A 212 27.08 -24.18 -0.65
N GLU A 213 25.96 -24.64 -1.18
CA GLU A 213 25.64 -24.43 -2.60
C GLU A 213 24.81 -23.17 -2.80
N SER A 214 24.98 -22.52 -3.97
CA SER A 214 24.14 -21.35 -4.34
C SER A 214 22.67 -21.74 -4.38
N ALA A 215 21.79 -20.86 -3.86
CA ALA A 215 20.36 -21.10 -3.94
C ALA A 215 19.92 -21.17 -5.41
N VAL A 216 19.33 -22.28 -5.81
CA VAL A 216 18.72 -22.44 -7.13
C VAL A 216 17.26 -22.04 -7.02
N MET A 217 16.81 -21.17 -7.92
CA MET A 217 15.40 -20.85 -8.04
C MET A 217 14.68 -21.98 -8.77
N GLY A 218 13.72 -22.61 -8.11
CA GLY A 218 12.78 -23.55 -8.72
C GLY A 218 11.42 -22.89 -8.94
N ILE A 219 10.63 -23.46 -9.83
CA ILE A 219 9.26 -23.02 -10.12
C ILE A 219 8.33 -24.23 -9.95
N ILE A 220 7.25 -24.02 -9.22
CA ILE A 220 6.12 -24.95 -9.15
C ILE A 220 5.03 -24.35 -10.06
N GLY A 221 4.60 -25.09 -11.05
CA GLY A 221 3.67 -24.63 -12.10
C GLY A 221 4.37 -24.52 -13.47
N ASP A 222 3.58 -24.31 -14.50
CA ASP A 222 4.06 -24.23 -15.89
C ASP A 222 4.08 -22.78 -16.35
N ILE A 223 5.25 -22.29 -16.77
CA ILE A 223 5.50 -20.93 -17.25
C ILE A 223 6.02 -20.88 -18.68
N LYS A 224 6.33 -22.05 -19.29
CA LYS A 224 7.01 -22.10 -20.57
C LYS A 224 6.13 -21.55 -21.71
N GLY A 225 6.62 -20.51 -22.35
CA GLY A 225 5.90 -19.82 -23.43
C GLY A 225 4.72 -18.95 -22.96
N LYS A 226 4.43 -18.91 -21.65
CA LYS A 226 3.27 -18.19 -21.10
C LYS A 226 3.61 -16.75 -20.74
N THR A 227 2.60 -15.88 -20.82
CA THR A 227 2.64 -14.55 -20.22
C THR A 227 2.63 -14.69 -18.70
N CYS A 228 3.59 -14.07 -18.02
CA CYS A 228 3.76 -14.15 -16.57
C CYS A 228 3.44 -12.80 -15.91
N ILE A 229 2.55 -12.80 -14.92
CA ILE A 229 2.27 -11.64 -14.06
C ILE A 229 2.86 -11.92 -12.69
N VAL A 230 4.02 -11.33 -12.38
CA VAL A 230 4.68 -11.47 -11.07
C VAL A 230 4.01 -10.53 -10.08
N ASN A 231 3.39 -11.08 -9.03
CA ASN A 231 2.65 -10.32 -8.02
C ASN A 231 3.38 -10.30 -6.68
N ASP A 232 3.71 -9.10 -6.18
CA ASP A 232 4.29 -8.88 -4.85
C ASP A 232 3.47 -7.85 -4.05
N ASP A 233 3.77 -7.65 -2.76
CA ASP A 233 3.19 -6.57 -1.95
C ASP A 233 3.94 -5.25 -2.18
N MET A 234 5.27 -5.31 -2.26
CA MET A 234 6.10 -4.11 -2.39
C MET A 234 7.36 -4.37 -3.23
N ILE A 235 7.79 -3.32 -3.92
CA ILE A 235 9.05 -3.29 -4.64
C ILE A 235 9.94 -2.21 -4.01
N ASP A 236 10.99 -2.66 -3.31
CA ASP A 236 11.94 -1.76 -2.65
C ASP A 236 13.13 -1.49 -3.59
N THR A 237 14.23 -2.22 -3.46
CA THR A 237 15.42 -2.02 -4.31
C THR A 237 15.34 -2.72 -5.68
N ALA A 238 14.29 -3.48 -5.93
CA ALA A 238 14.05 -4.32 -7.11
C ALA A 238 15.11 -5.39 -7.42
N GLY A 239 16.15 -5.56 -6.58
CA GLY A 239 17.23 -6.48 -6.88
C GLY A 239 16.78 -7.93 -6.98
N THR A 240 16.06 -8.43 -5.96
CA THR A 240 15.55 -9.82 -5.93
C THR A 240 14.51 -10.05 -7.03
N LEU A 241 13.62 -9.08 -7.24
CA LEU A 241 12.60 -9.15 -8.27
C LEU A 241 13.23 -9.26 -9.67
N CYS A 242 14.16 -8.38 -10.03
CA CYS A 242 14.82 -8.39 -11.32
C CYS A 242 15.61 -9.70 -11.56
N ALA A 243 16.30 -10.21 -10.52
CA ALA A 243 16.99 -11.51 -10.61
C ALA A 243 15.99 -12.66 -10.85
N SER A 244 14.82 -12.62 -10.20
CA SER A 244 13.76 -13.61 -10.41
C SER A 244 13.19 -13.53 -11.83
N VAL A 245 12.95 -12.33 -12.35
CA VAL A 245 12.47 -12.11 -13.73
C VAL A 245 13.45 -12.65 -14.78
N VAL A 246 14.75 -12.36 -14.63
CA VAL A 246 15.78 -12.92 -15.52
C VAL A 246 15.71 -14.45 -15.51
N LYS A 247 15.56 -15.04 -14.33
CA LYS A 247 15.48 -16.50 -14.20
C LYS A 247 14.23 -17.09 -14.84
N LEU A 248 13.07 -16.40 -14.71
CA LEU A 248 11.84 -16.80 -15.39
C LEU A 248 12.03 -16.81 -16.93
N LYS A 249 12.68 -15.79 -17.49
CA LYS A 249 13.03 -15.75 -18.93
C LYS A 249 13.95 -16.90 -19.34
N GLU A 250 15.00 -17.21 -18.54
CA GLU A 250 15.90 -18.35 -18.79
C GLU A 250 15.14 -19.69 -18.78
N MET A 251 14.09 -19.80 -17.96
CA MET A 251 13.23 -20.99 -17.89
C MET A 251 12.16 -21.05 -18.99
N GLY A 252 12.16 -20.07 -19.90
CA GLY A 252 11.30 -20.05 -21.08
C GLY A 252 9.99 -19.34 -20.91
N ALA A 253 9.82 -18.46 -19.91
CA ALA A 253 8.65 -17.59 -19.81
C ALA A 253 8.53 -16.68 -21.05
N GLY A 254 7.31 -16.44 -21.50
CA GLY A 254 6.97 -15.46 -22.52
C GLY A 254 7.12 -14.03 -22.00
N ASP A 255 6.14 -13.19 -22.23
CA ASP A 255 6.15 -11.81 -21.73
C ASP A 255 6.00 -11.78 -20.21
N ILE A 256 6.73 -10.88 -19.55
CA ILE A 256 6.69 -10.76 -18.09
C ILE A 256 6.23 -9.36 -17.70
N TYR A 257 5.17 -9.33 -16.92
CA TYR A 257 4.64 -8.16 -16.24
C TYR A 257 4.87 -8.30 -14.75
N VAL A 258 5.02 -7.16 -14.08
CA VAL A 258 5.20 -7.13 -12.62
C VAL A 258 4.12 -6.24 -12.04
N CYS A 259 3.55 -6.62 -10.90
CA CYS A 259 2.68 -5.74 -10.14
C CYS A 259 2.95 -5.83 -8.65
N ALA A 260 2.76 -4.70 -7.98
CA ALA A 260 2.78 -4.62 -6.53
C ALA A 260 1.92 -3.45 -6.06
N THR A 261 1.43 -3.54 -4.84
CA THR A 261 0.70 -2.42 -4.23
C THR A 261 1.65 -1.25 -3.96
N HIS A 262 2.84 -1.53 -3.39
CA HIS A 262 3.74 -0.49 -2.91
C HIS A 262 5.02 -0.39 -3.74
N GLY A 263 5.14 0.67 -4.55
CA GLY A 263 6.38 1.02 -5.25
C GLY A 263 7.28 1.91 -4.39
N ILE A 264 8.06 1.33 -3.47
CA ILE A 264 8.99 2.10 -2.61
C ILE A 264 10.15 2.66 -3.45
N PHE A 265 10.67 1.85 -4.38
CA PHE A 265 11.70 2.19 -5.37
C PHE A 265 12.95 2.84 -4.79
N SER A 266 13.50 2.26 -3.72
CA SER A 266 14.72 2.74 -3.09
C SER A 266 15.96 2.52 -3.97
N GLY A 267 16.88 3.47 -3.90
CA GLY A 267 18.18 3.39 -4.57
C GLY A 267 18.05 3.18 -6.09
N PRO A 268 18.69 2.16 -6.67
CA PRO A 268 18.72 1.93 -8.13
C PRO A 268 17.49 1.19 -8.68
N ALA A 269 16.38 1.11 -7.94
CA ALA A 269 15.22 0.28 -8.32
C ALA A 269 14.64 0.66 -9.69
N ILE A 270 14.48 1.95 -9.96
CA ILE A 270 13.93 2.47 -11.23
C ILE A 270 14.81 2.04 -12.42
N GLU A 271 16.12 2.21 -12.30
CA GLU A 271 17.08 1.80 -13.33
C GLU A 271 17.03 0.30 -13.56
N ARG A 272 17.00 -0.49 -12.47
CA ARG A 272 16.93 -1.97 -12.55
C ARG A 272 15.66 -2.43 -13.26
N LEU A 273 14.51 -1.85 -12.94
CA LEU A 273 13.24 -2.22 -13.57
C LEU A 273 13.20 -1.85 -15.05
N ASN A 274 13.71 -0.67 -15.42
CA ASN A 274 13.75 -0.25 -16.82
C ASN A 274 14.69 -1.14 -17.66
N ASN A 275 15.77 -1.67 -17.06
CA ASN A 275 16.72 -2.58 -17.71
C ASN A 275 16.34 -4.06 -17.62
N ALA A 276 15.38 -4.42 -16.76
CA ALA A 276 14.93 -5.80 -16.62
C ALA A 276 14.14 -6.27 -17.86
N PRO A 277 14.13 -7.59 -18.17
CA PRO A 277 13.36 -8.15 -19.26
C PRO A 277 11.88 -8.31 -18.88
N ILE A 278 11.25 -7.18 -18.52
CA ILE A 278 9.81 -7.05 -18.27
C ILE A 278 9.21 -6.11 -19.29
N GLU A 279 7.92 -6.28 -19.56
CA GLU A 279 7.15 -5.38 -20.42
C GLU A 279 6.73 -4.15 -19.62
N GLU A 280 6.25 -4.36 -18.38
CA GLU A 280 5.68 -3.33 -17.54
C GLU A 280 5.77 -3.69 -16.05
N CYS A 281 5.91 -2.67 -15.20
CA CYS A 281 5.81 -2.76 -13.75
C CYS A 281 4.69 -1.84 -13.28
N VAL A 282 3.60 -2.39 -12.78
CA VAL A 282 2.42 -1.64 -12.33
C VAL A 282 2.41 -1.58 -10.81
N VAL A 283 2.31 -0.38 -10.27
CA VAL A 283 2.14 -0.16 -8.83
C VAL A 283 1.00 0.83 -8.57
N THR A 284 0.56 0.93 -7.33
CA THR A 284 -0.41 1.95 -6.96
C THR A 284 0.26 3.27 -6.63
N ASP A 285 -0.51 4.34 -6.56
CA ASP A 285 -0.06 5.64 -6.06
C ASP A 285 -0.12 5.76 -4.53
N ALA A 286 -0.18 4.63 -3.81
CA ALA A 286 0.00 4.59 -2.35
C ALA A 286 1.30 5.29 -1.90
N ILE A 287 2.32 5.21 -2.73
CA ILE A 287 3.60 5.91 -2.58
C ILE A 287 3.85 6.72 -3.85
N PRO A 288 4.17 8.03 -3.75
CA PRO A 288 4.44 8.85 -4.92
C PRO A 288 5.62 8.33 -5.74
N CYS A 289 5.45 8.20 -7.05
CA CYS A 289 6.52 7.79 -7.96
C CYS A 289 6.70 8.78 -9.11
N ALA A 290 7.67 9.66 -9.00
CA ALA A 290 7.96 10.66 -10.03
C ALA A 290 8.46 10.07 -11.37
N ALA A 291 8.90 8.80 -11.39
CA ALA A 291 9.39 8.12 -12.59
C ALA A 291 8.27 7.37 -13.33
N ALA A 292 7.11 7.20 -12.72
CA ALA A 292 6.01 6.49 -13.34
C ALA A 292 5.36 7.29 -14.47
N ASN A 293 4.76 6.56 -15.41
CA ASN A 293 3.98 7.10 -16.54
C ASN A 293 4.76 8.06 -17.46
N LYS A 294 6.09 8.11 -17.34
CA LYS A 294 6.95 8.89 -18.25
C LYS A 294 7.24 8.11 -19.52
N GLU A 295 7.54 8.84 -20.60
CA GLU A 295 8.00 8.25 -21.84
C GLU A 295 9.27 7.41 -21.61
N GLY A 296 9.30 6.20 -22.14
CA GLY A 296 10.40 5.23 -21.95
C GLY A 296 10.45 4.55 -20.59
N SER A 297 9.58 4.90 -19.64
CA SER A 297 9.49 4.20 -18.35
C SER A 297 8.61 2.96 -18.46
N LYS A 298 9.10 1.82 -17.96
CA LYS A 298 8.31 0.60 -17.79
C LYS A 298 7.39 0.66 -16.57
N ILE A 299 7.50 1.70 -15.75
CA ILE A 299 6.74 1.84 -14.51
C ILE A 299 5.45 2.59 -14.78
N LYS A 300 4.33 1.99 -14.34
CA LYS A 300 2.99 2.56 -14.39
C LYS A 300 2.43 2.66 -12.99
N THR A 301 1.71 3.75 -12.72
CA THR A 301 0.93 3.90 -11.48
C THR A 301 -0.54 3.95 -11.79
N ILE A 302 -1.32 3.26 -10.95
CA ILE A 302 -2.78 3.32 -10.90
C ILE A 302 -3.20 3.92 -9.56
N THR A 303 -4.32 4.63 -9.53
CA THR A 303 -4.74 5.33 -8.31
C THR A 303 -5.61 4.47 -7.43
N ILE A 304 -5.35 4.51 -6.11
CA ILE A 304 -6.17 3.90 -5.05
C ILE A 304 -7.12 4.92 -4.40
N ALA A 305 -7.29 6.07 -5.01
CA ALA A 305 -8.05 7.16 -4.40
C ALA A 305 -9.53 6.76 -4.18
N ASN A 306 -10.11 5.95 -5.07
CA ASN A 306 -11.48 5.47 -4.92
C ASN A 306 -11.63 4.56 -3.70
N GLU A 307 -10.74 3.56 -3.55
CA GLU A 307 -10.75 2.60 -2.44
C GLU A 307 -10.59 3.30 -1.09
N ILE A 308 -9.71 4.30 -1.03
CA ILE A 308 -9.52 5.11 0.18
C ILE A 308 -10.75 5.98 0.45
N ALA A 309 -11.31 6.64 -0.58
CA ALA A 309 -12.50 7.47 -0.42
C ALA A 309 -13.70 6.63 0.05
N GLU A 310 -13.91 5.46 -0.53
CA GLU A 310 -14.96 4.53 -0.10
C GLU A 310 -14.76 4.06 1.35
N ALA A 311 -13.52 3.77 1.75
CA ALA A 311 -13.22 3.38 3.12
C ALA A 311 -13.46 4.52 4.12
N ILE A 312 -13.06 5.76 3.81
CA ILE A 312 -13.35 6.94 4.61
C ILE A 312 -14.87 7.13 4.72
N TYR A 313 -15.59 7.04 3.60
CA TYR A 313 -17.04 7.19 3.58
C TYR A 313 -17.74 6.10 4.40
N ALA A 314 -17.32 4.84 4.27
CA ALA A 314 -17.86 3.72 5.04
C ALA A 314 -17.64 3.91 6.54
N VAL A 315 -16.42 4.30 6.97
CA VAL A 315 -16.10 4.58 8.38
C VAL A 315 -16.94 5.73 8.90
N TYR A 316 -17.03 6.81 8.14
CA TYR A 316 -17.77 8.01 8.54
C TYR A 316 -19.29 7.77 8.66
N THR A 317 -19.84 6.90 7.80
CA THR A 317 -21.28 6.59 7.78
C THR A 317 -21.65 5.34 8.57
N ASP A 318 -20.72 4.81 9.38
CA ASP A 318 -20.89 3.57 10.17
C ASP A 318 -21.30 2.36 9.30
N ARG A 319 -20.82 2.30 8.04
CA ARG A 319 -21.05 1.19 7.10
C ARG A 319 -19.90 0.18 7.15
N PRO A 320 -20.15 -1.08 6.80
CA PRO A 320 -19.09 -2.07 6.70
C PRO A 320 -18.07 -1.72 5.61
N VAL A 321 -16.79 -1.63 5.98
CA VAL A 321 -15.68 -1.48 5.00
C VAL A 321 -15.52 -2.74 4.14
N SER A 322 -16.00 -3.89 4.62
CA SER A 322 -16.02 -5.16 3.88
C SER A 322 -16.72 -5.11 2.54
N ASP A 323 -17.73 -4.28 2.42
CA ASP A 323 -18.56 -4.21 1.22
C ASP A 323 -17.77 -3.69 0.01
N ILE A 324 -16.69 -2.93 0.25
CA ILE A 324 -15.78 -2.41 -0.77
C ILE A 324 -15.13 -3.55 -1.59
N PHE A 325 -14.90 -4.71 -0.94
CA PHE A 325 -14.19 -5.85 -1.53
C PHE A 325 -15.08 -7.10 -1.64
N GLY A 326 -16.40 -6.92 -1.72
CA GLY A 326 -17.33 -8.05 -1.84
C GLY A 326 -17.31 -9.03 -0.66
N GLY A 327 -16.88 -8.56 0.53
CA GLY A 327 -16.84 -9.37 1.76
C GLY A 327 -15.60 -10.27 1.91
N ASP A 328 -14.63 -10.22 1.01
CA ASP A 328 -13.42 -11.05 1.10
C ASP A 328 -12.30 -10.37 1.92
N PHE A 329 -12.18 -10.75 3.19
CA PHE A 329 -11.13 -10.28 4.12
C PHE A 329 -9.94 -11.23 4.25
N ASN A 330 -9.92 -12.33 3.54
CA ASN A 330 -8.88 -13.35 3.72
C ASN A 330 -7.63 -13.07 2.88
N LEU A 331 -6.94 -11.96 3.10
CA LEU A 331 -5.59 -11.72 2.55
C LEU A 331 -4.52 -12.52 3.28
#